data_a327e978f18fb250264bd394d0011fe6
#
_entry.id   a327e978f18fb250264bd394d0011fe6
#
_cell.length_a   1.000
_cell.length_b   1.000
_cell.length_c   1.000
_cell.angle_alpha   90.00
_cell.angle_beta   90.00
_cell.angle_gamma   90.00
#
_symmetry.space_group_name_H-M   'P 1'
#
loop_
_entity.id
_entity.type
_entity.pdbx_description
1 polymer ?
#
loop_
_entity_poly.entity_id
_entity_poly.type
_entity_poly.pdbx_seq_one_letter_code
_entity_poly.pdbx_strand_id
1 'polypeptide(L)'
;MPRFLRSVDRALIAATGKPLPLETSPVRFGSWIGGDRDGNPNVTPDVTRRATLLARWVATELYLKEVVALRDELSMTDATAALRARVGDVREPYRELLRQVRTQLTSARTWIESRLDPESGVRDSPDVVLTREQLLEPLQLCYSSLVETGNGLIAGGRLTDVLRRVATFGVTLATIDIRQASDRHTEALDAITRALGLGSYAEWDEAKRLEFLVRELPNPRPLIPPGLKTSPAVSDVLDTFRMIAQTPPESLGSYVVTMTHQASDVLVVELLQKEMGAERPLRVVPLLESE
;
A
#
# COMPACT_ATOMS: atom_id res chain seq x y z
N MET A 1 -10.79 -14.91 7.22
CA MET A 1 -10.22 -13.95 8.18
C MET A 1 -11.13 -13.66 9.38
N PRO A 2 -12.40 -13.23 9.28
CA PRO A 2 -13.21 -12.90 10.46
C PRO A 2 -13.34 -14.02 11.50
N ARG A 3 -13.55 -15.28 11.06
CA ARG A 3 -13.64 -16.44 11.98
C ARG A 3 -12.35 -16.63 12.78
N PHE A 4 -11.20 -16.50 12.14
CA PHE A 4 -9.89 -16.58 12.79
C PHE A 4 -9.73 -15.47 13.83
N LEU A 5 -10.00 -14.22 13.46
CA LEU A 5 -9.89 -13.08 14.38
C LEU A 5 -10.88 -13.16 15.54
N ARG A 6 -12.08 -13.69 15.34
CA ARG A 6 -13.02 -13.99 16.44
C ARG A 6 -12.51 -15.08 17.38
N SER A 7 -11.73 -16.05 16.87
CA SER A 7 -11.11 -17.09 17.72
C SER A 7 -9.94 -16.51 18.51
N VAL A 8 -9.10 -15.67 17.89
CA VAL A 8 -8.02 -14.93 18.58
C VAL A 8 -8.60 -14.02 19.66
N ASP A 9 -9.67 -13.29 19.36
CA ASP A 9 -10.35 -12.38 20.28
C ASP A 9 -10.85 -13.13 21.53
N ARG A 10 -11.53 -14.27 21.34
CA ARG A 10 -12.00 -15.12 22.46
C ARG A 10 -10.83 -15.63 23.32
N ALA A 11 -9.74 -16.09 22.70
CA ALA A 11 -8.57 -16.56 23.42
C ALA A 11 -7.91 -15.42 24.19
N LEU A 12 -7.82 -14.22 23.59
CA LEU A 12 -7.25 -13.04 24.23
C LEU A 12 -8.09 -12.60 25.45
N ILE A 13 -9.42 -12.53 25.30
CA ILE A 13 -10.33 -12.22 26.40
C ILE A 13 -10.18 -13.24 27.55
N ALA A 14 -10.10 -14.53 27.22
CA ALA A 14 -9.93 -15.57 28.23
C ALA A 14 -8.59 -15.46 29.00
N ALA A 15 -7.53 -15.03 28.31
CA ALA A 15 -6.19 -14.91 28.90
C ALA A 15 -5.94 -13.58 29.64
N THR A 16 -6.54 -12.47 29.16
CA THR A 16 -6.19 -11.12 29.59
C THR A 16 -7.38 -10.30 30.11
N GLY A 17 -8.60 -10.78 29.92
CA GLY A 17 -9.84 -10.04 30.19
C GLY A 17 -10.14 -8.91 29.18
N LYS A 18 -9.32 -8.73 28.15
CA LYS A 18 -9.47 -7.63 27.18
C LYS A 18 -9.66 -8.16 25.75
N PRO A 19 -10.56 -7.54 24.96
CA PRO A 19 -10.75 -7.91 23.57
C PRO A 19 -9.58 -7.39 22.69
N LEU A 20 -9.44 -8.00 21.51
CA LEU A 20 -8.57 -7.47 20.46
C LEU A 20 -9.16 -6.15 19.91
N PRO A 21 -8.44 -5.03 19.90
CA PRO A 21 -8.93 -3.80 19.31
C PRO A 21 -9.34 -4.01 17.83
N LEU A 22 -10.41 -3.37 17.40
CA LEU A 22 -11.02 -3.61 16.08
C LEU A 22 -10.09 -3.24 14.91
N GLU A 23 -9.27 -2.21 15.11
CA GLU A 23 -8.28 -1.73 14.12
C GLU A 23 -6.99 -2.53 14.10
N THR A 24 -6.81 -3.46 15.03
CA THR A 24 -5.58 -4.26 15.13
C THR A 24 -5.71 -5.53 14.29
N SER A 25 -4.71 -5.79 13.45
CA SER A 25 -4.54 -7.07 12.78
C SER A 25 -3.21 -7.71 13.17
N PRO A 26 -3.25 -8.92 13.77
CA PRO A 26 -2.04 -9.68 14.09
C PRO A 26 -1.42 -10.37 12.87
N VAL A 27 -2.08 -10.29 11.70
CA VAL A 27 -1.65 -10.94 10.45
C VAL A 27 -1.61 -9.90 9.34
N ARG A 28 -0.55 -9.96 8.53
CA ARG A 28 -0.40 -9.18 7.29
C ARG A 28 -0.22 -10.13 6.13
N PHE A 29 -0.71 -9.72 4.96
CA PHE A 29 -0.58 -10.47 3.72
C PHE A 29 0.27 -9.70 2.74
N GLY A 30 1.31 -10.36 2.23
CA GLY A 30 2.15 -9.87 1.14
C GLY A 30 2.08 -10.80 -0.05
N SER A 31 2.48 -10.32 -1.22
CA SER A 31 2.58 -11.08 -2.46
C SER A 31 3.81 -10.64 -3.24
N TRP A 32 4.41 -11.57 -3.96
CA TRP A 32 5.49 -11.28 -4.92
C TRP A 32 4.97 -11.25 -6.37
N ILE A 33 3.71 -11.62 -6.58
CA ILE A 33 3.12 -11.68 -7.92
C ILE A 33 3.07 -10.28 -8.53
N GLY A 34 3.84 -10.09 -9.59
CA GLY A 34 4.00 -8.81 -10.27
C GLY A 34 5.03 -7.85 -9.61
N GLY A 35 5.73 -8.28 -8.57
CA GLY A 35 6.78 -7.52 -7.89
C GLY A 35 8.18 -8.14 -7.95
N ASP A 36 8.27 -9.43 -8.21
CA ASP A 36 9.53 -10.16 -8.26
C ASP A 36 10.16 -10.10 -9.65
N ARG A 37 11.27 -9.35 -9.75
CA ARG A 37 12.07 -9.14 -10.97
C ARG A 37 13.31 -10.02 -11.01
N ASP A 38 13.59 -10.73 -9.93
CA ASP A 38 14.79 -11.56 -9.83
C ASP A 38 14.69 -12.73 -10.82
N GLY A 39 15.59 -12.75 -11.81
CA GLY A 39 15.57 -13.74 -12.89
C GLY A 39 14.36 -13.66 -13.84
N ASN A 40 13.46 -12.68 -13.70
CA ASN A 40 12.25 -12.58 -14.51
C ASN A 40 12.13 -11.23 -15.25
N PRO A 41 12.59 -11.14 -16.51
CA PRO A 41 12.55 -9.91 -17.30
C PRO A 41 11.13 -9.46 -17.68
N ASN A 42 10.10 -10.31 -17.49
CA ASN A 42 8.72 -9.98 -17.81
C ASN A 42 8.03 -9.16 -16.70
N VAL A 43 8.62 -9.05 -15.52
CA VAL A 43 8.09 -8.22 -14.43
C VAL A 43 8.63 -6.81 -14.57
N THR A 44 8.00 -6.02 -15.42
CA THR A 44 8.31 -4.60 -15.66
C THR A 44 7.63 -3.67 -14.64
N PRO A 45 8.01 -2.38 -14.56
CA PRO A 45 7.30 -1.38 -13.75
C PRO A 45 5.80 -1.31 -14.05
N ASP A 46 5.39 -1.44 -15.32
CA ASP A 46 3.99 -1.43 -15.71
C ASP A 46 3.23 -2.67 -15.24
N VAL A 47 3.86 -3.84 -15.27
CA VAL A 47 3.28 -5.08 -14.69
C VAL A 47 3.02 -4.90 -13.20
N THR A 48 3.97 -4.34 -12.47
CA THR A 48 3.79 -4.07 -11.02
C THR A 48 2.68 -3.06 -10.77
N ARG A 49 2.66 -1.95 -11.51
CA ARG A 49 1.58 -0.96 -11.41
C ARG A 49 0.21 -1.60 -11.67
N ARG A 50 0.09 -2.41 -12.71
CA ARG A 50 -1.14 -3.14 -13.03
C ARG A 50 -1.53 -4.11 -11.93
N ALA A 51 -0.59 -4.85 -11.35
CA ALA A 51 -0.83 -5.79 -10.26
C ALA A 51 -1.36 -5.06 -9.00
N THR A 52 -0.78 -3.91 -8.62
CA THR A 52 -1.27 -3.10 -7.48
C THR A 52 -2.67 -2.55 -7.74
N LEU A 53 -2.96 -2.07 -8.94
CA LEU A 53 -4.28 -1.59 -9.32
C LEU A 53 -5.34 -2.71 -9.29
N LEU A 54 -5.01 -3.90 -9.79
CA LEU A 54 -5.92 -5.05 -9.75
C LEU A 54 -6.21 -5.51 -8.32
N ALA A 55 -5.20 -5.53 -7.44
CA ALA A 55 -5.39 -5.85 -6.03
C ALA A 55 -6.34 -4.85 -5.34
N ARG A 56 -6.19 -3.55 -5.61
CA ARG A 56 -7.10 -2.50 -5.14
C ARG A 56 -8.50 -2.62 -5.72
N TRP A 57 -8.62 -2.94 -7.02
CA TRP A 57 -9.90 -3.14 -7.68
C TRP A 57 -10.70 -4.26 -7.02
N VAL A 58 -10.08 -5.42 -6.81
CA VAL A 58 -10.75 -6.56 -6.16
C VAL A 58 -11.14 -6.23 -4.73
N ALA A 59 -10.28 -5.55 -3.96
CA ALA A 59 -10.62 -5.10 -2.60
C ALA A 59 -11.84 -4.18 -2.60
N THR A 60 -11.87 -3.20 -3.52
CA THR A 60 -12.98 -2.25 -3.66
C THR A 60 -14.29 -2.96 -4.00
N GLU A 61 -14.27 -3.93 -4.91
CA GLU A 61 -15.44 -4.75 -5.26
C GLU A 61 -15.98 -5.55 -4.06
N LEU A 62 -15.07 -6.13 -3.27
CA LEU A 62 -15.47 -6.87 -2.06
C LEU A 62 -16.08 -5.94 -1.02
N TYR A 63 -15.50 -4.75 -0.79
CA TYR A 63 -16.07 -3.77 0.16
C TYR A 63 -17.39 -3.18 -0.32
N LEU A 64 -17.58 -2.96 -1.62
CA LEU A 64 -18.88 -2.53 -2.17
C LEU A 64 -19.99 -3.51 -1.82
N LYS A 65 -19.73 -4.82 -1.96
CA LYS A 65 -20.71 -5.87 -1.57
C LYS A 65 -21.02 -5.84 -0.07
N GLU A 66 -19.99 -5.70 0.77
CA GLU A 66 -20.16 -5.65 2.22
C GLU A 66 -20.90 -4.39 2.67
N VAL A 67 -20.59 -3.22 2.08
CA VAL A 67 -21.25 -1.94 2.42
C VAL A 67 -22.73 -1.96 2.00
N VAL A 68 -23.07 -2.57 0.87
CA VAL A 68 -24.47 -2.77 0.45
C VAL A 68 -25.19 -3.64 1.47
N ALA A 69 -24.62 -4.77 1.85
CA ALA A 69 -25.23 -5.66 2.85
C ALA A 69 -25.39 -4.98 4.23
N LEU A 70 -24.37 -4.22 4.67
CA LEU A 70 -24.47 -3.44 5.92
C LEU A 70 -25.57 -2.39 5.84
N ARG A 71 -25.73 -1.70 4.72
CA ARG A 71 -26.77 -0.70 4.53
C ARG A 71 -28.18 -1.33 4.65
N ASP A 72 -28.32 -2.57 4.16
CA ASP A 72 -29.62 -3.27 4.25
C ASP A 72 -29.90 -3.75 5.69
N GLU A 73 -28.86 -4.13 6.44
CA GLU A 73 -28.97 -4.53 7.85
C GLU A 73 -29.19 -3.34 8.82
N LEU A 74 -28.54 -2.18 8.56
CA LEU A 74 -28.51 -1.04 9.47
C LEU A 74 -29.56 0.02 9.11
N SER A 75 -30.85 -0.34 9.25
CA SER A 75 -31.98 0.55 8.96
C SER A 75 -32.55 1.27 10.19
N MET A 76 -31.72 1.40 11.27
CA MET A 76 -32.16 2.00 12.52
C MET A 76 -32.21 3.52 12.44
N THR A 77 -33.14 4.09 13.23
CA THR A 77 -33.34 5.55 13.35
C THR A 77 -32.60 6.13 14.54
N ASP A 78 -32.34 5.33 15.58
CA ASP A 78 -31.64 5.77 16.78
C ASP A 78 -30.12 5.78 16.55
N ALA A 79 -29.51 6.96 16.77
CA ALA A 79 -28.08 7.20 16.50
C ALA A 79 -27.56 8.30 17.41
N THR A 80 -26.25 8.24 17.70
CA THR A 80 -25.56 9.27 18.49
C THR A 80 -25.56 10.64 17.81
N ALA A 81 -25.36 11.68 18.61
CA ALA A 81 -25.19 13.04 18.11
C ALA A 81 -24.01 13.17 17.12
N ALA A 82 -22.93 12.43 17.34
CA ALA A 82 -21.77 12.38 16.45
C ALA A 82 -22.12 11.87 15.05
N LEU A 83 -22.86 10.76 14.96
CA LEU A 83 -23.31 10.22 13.68
C LEU A 83 -24.29 11.17 12.98
N ARG A 84 -25.23 11.76 13.72
CA ARG A 84 -26.18 12.76 13.19
C ARG A 84 -25.47 14.02 12.69
N ALA A 85 -24.48 14.51 13.40
CA ALA A 85 -23.66 15.65 12.95
C ALA A 85 -22.95 15.37 11.62
N ARG A 86 -22.54 14.10 11.38
CA ARG A 86 -21.84 13.69 10.16
C ARG A 86 -22.75 13.58 8.93
N VAL A 87 -24.01 13.18 9.11
CA VAL A 87 -24.95 12.89 8.00
C VAL A 87 -26.11 13.89 7.88
N GLY A 88 -26.29 14.75 8.87
CA GLY A 88 -27.41 15.69 8.94
C GLY A 88 -28.67 15.08 9.52
N ASP A 89 -29.79 15.84 9.45
CA ASP A 89 -31.10 15.43 9.93
C ASP A 89 -31.77 14.48 8.91
N VAL A 90 -31.44 13.22 9.02
CA VAL A 90 -32.00 12.15 8.17
C VAL A 90 -32.65 11.08 9.03
N ARG A 91 -33.67 10.40 8.49
CA ARG A 91 -34.42 9.37 9.20
C ARG A 91 -33.56 8.14 9.51
N GLU A 92 -32.67 7.72 8.61
CA GLU A 92 -31.86 6.50 8.71
C GLU A 92 -30.35 6.87 8.62
N PRO A 93 -29.74 7.35 9.74
CA PRO A 93 -28.39 7.91 9.72
C PRO A 93 -27.31 6.93 9.26
N TYR A 94 -27.41 5.66 9.68
CA TYR A 94 -26.46 4.61 9.28
C TYR A 94 -26.49 4.35 7.76
N ARG A 95 -27.70 4.26 7.19
CA ARG A 95 -27.87 4.07 5.74
C ARG A 95 -27.32 5.24 4.93
N GLU A 96 -27.51 6.45 5.42
CA GLU A 96 -26.97 7.64 4.76
C GLU A 96 -25.43 7.65 4.80
N LEU A 97 -24.81 7.36 5.95
CA LEU A 97 -23.35 7.27 6.02
C LEU A 97 -22.81 6.16 5.12
N LEU A 98 -23.42 4.99 5.12
CA LEU A 98 -23.02 3.88 4.26
C LEU A 98 -23.28 4.17 2.77
N ARG A 99 -24.25 5.01 2.41
CA ARG A 99 -24.45 5.51 1.06
C ARG A 99 -23.25 6.38 0.63
N GLN A 100 -22.75 7.26 1.51
CA GLN A 100 -21.57 8.08 1.25
C GLN A 100 -20.33 7.19 1.03
N VAL A 101 -20.10 6.20 1.90
CA VAL A 101 -19.01 5.22 1.75
C VAL A 101 -19.12 4.47 0.42
N ARG A 102 -20.32 4.01 0.05
CA ARG A 102 -20.56 3.36 -1.25
C ARG A 102 -20.19 4.26 -2.42
N THR A 103 -20.55 5.55 -2.35
CA THR A 103 -20.21 6.53 -3.40
C THR A 103 -18.69 6.68 -3.54
N GLN A 104 -17.98 6.81 -2.42
CA GLN A 104 -16.50 6.88 -2.43
C GLN A 104 -15.86 5.63 -3.01
N LEU A 105 -16.31 4.44 -2.62
CA LEU A 105 -15.83 3.17 -3.17
C LEU A 105 -16.11 3.06 -4.68
N THR A 106 -17.29 3.51 -5.14
CA THR A 106 -17.64 3.50 -6.56
C THR A 106 -16.73 4.45 -7.35
N SER A 107 -16.46 5.65 -6.83
CA SER A 107 -15.54 6.61 -7.47
C SER A 107 -14.11 6.06 -7.52
N ALA A 108 -13.64 5.44 -6.42
CA ALA A 108 -12.32 4.80 -6.40
C ALA A 108 -12.23 3.66 -7.41
N ARG A 109 -13.27 2.84 -7.56
CA ARG A 109 -13.33 1.79 -8.57
C ARG A 109 -13.23 2.35 -9.98
N THR A 110 -14.03 3.36 -10.30
CA THR A 110 -14.00 4.00 -11.63
C THR A 110 -12.62 4.58 -11.94
N TRP A 111 -11.97 5.20 -10.95
CA TRP A 111 -10.61 5.68 -11.10
C TRP A 111 -9.62 4.55 -11.40
N ILE A 112 -9.71 3.42 -10.67
CA ILE A 112 -8.83 2.26 -10.92
C ILE A 112 -9.06 1.71 -12.33
N GLU A 113 -10.31 1.55 -12.74
CA GLU A 113 -10.70 1.05 -14.07
C GLU A 113 -10.12 1.94 -15.19
N SER A 114 -10.17 3.25 -15.03
CA SER A 114 -9.58 4.20 -16.01
C SER A 114 -8.05 4.08 -16.12
N ARG A 115 -7.38 3.63 -15.06
CA ARG A 115 -5.92 3.40 -15.07
C ARG A 115 -5.53 2.01 -15.58
N LEU A 116 -6.41 1.04 -15.46
CA LEU A 116 -6.21 -0.31 -16.00
C LEU A 116 -6.47 -0.38 -17.50
N ASP A 117 -7.41 0.44 -18.00
CA ASP A 117 -7.76 0.56 -19.41
C ASP A 117 -7.73 2.04 -19.84
N PRO A 118 -6.57 2.54 -20.32
CA PRO A 118 -6.44 3.91 -20.79
C PRO A 118 -7.31 4.25 -22.01
N GLU A 119 -7.81 3.25 -22.74
CA GLU A 119 -8.68 3.43 -23.91
C GLU A 119 -10.17 3.57 -23.51
N SER A 120 -10.51 3.33 -22.26
CA SER A 120 -11.89 3.39 -21.73
C SER A 120 -12.55 4.78 -21.83
N GLY A 121 -11.82 5.80 -22.26
CA GLY A 121 -12.33 7.17 -22.45
C GLY A 121 -12.62 7.94 -21.15
N VAL A 122 -12.45 7.34 -20.00
CA VAL A 122 -12.63 7.97 -18.67
C VAL A 122 -11.35 8.71 -18.30
N ARG A 123 -11.02 9.80 -19.02
CA ARG A 123 -9.77 10.56 -18.81
C ARG A 123 -9.80 11.54 -17.64
N ASP A 124 -10.97 11.96 -17.19
CA ASP A 124 -11.15 13.04 -16.20
C ASP A 124 -11.73 12.57 -14.86
N SER A 125 -11.48 11.33 -14.47
CA SER A 125 -11.80 10.93 -13.10
C SER A 125 -10.83 11.61 -12.14
N PRO A 126 -11.28 12.46 -11.18
CA PRO A 126 -10.40 13.02 -10.18
C PRO A 126 -9.65 11.91 -9.48
N ASP A 127 -8.40 12.16 -9.08
CA ASP A 127 -7.58 11.19 -8.37
C ASP A 127 -8.23 10.82 -7.03
N VAL A 128 -9.10 9.80 -7.07
CA VAL A 128 -9.80 9.27 -5.89
C VAL A 128 -9.03 8.07 -5.38
N VAL A 129 -7.90 8.34 -4.74
CA VAL A 129 -7.14 7.31 -4.03
C VAL A 129 -7.77 7.10 -2.66
N LEU A 130 -8.58 6.05 -2.54
CA LEU A 130 -9.15 5.66 -1.25
C LEU A 130 -8.04 5.14 -0.32
N THR A 131 -7.97 5.67 0.91
CA THR A 131 -7.08 5.17 1.97
C THR A 131 -7.82 4.25 2.93
N ARG A 132 -7.05 3.46 3.70
CA ARG A 132 -7.59 2.61 4.76
C ARG A 132 -8.37 3.42 5.80
N GLU A 133 -7.84 4.56 6.20
CA GLU A 133 -8.43 5.45 7.21
C GLU A 133 -9.77 6.02 6.73
N GLN A 134 -9.85 6.44 5.47
CA GLN A 134 -11.09 6.95 4.87
C GLN A 134 -12.20 5.90 4.83
N LEU A 135 -11.85 4.61 4.79
CA LEU A 135 -12.83 3.52 4.87
C LEU A 135 -13.14 3.11 6.33
N LEU A 136 -12.14 3.14 7.23
CA LEU A 136 -12.31 2.77 8.63
C LEU A 136 -13.14 3.78 9.41
N GLU A 137 -12.85 5.06 9.29
CA GLU A 137 -13.47 6.12 10.08
C GLU A 137 -15.00 6.07 10.06
N PRO A 138 -15.69 6.07 8.91
CA PRO A 138 -17.15 6.00 8.89
C PRO A 138 -17.72 4.68 9.44
N LEU A 139 -17.02 3.57 9.24
CA LEU A 139 -17.44 2.28 9.80
C LEU A 139 -17.27 2.22 11.31
N GLN A 140 -16.20 2.80 11.86
CA GLN A 140 -16.00 2.95 13.30
C GLN A 140 -17.06 3.86 13.93
N LEU A 141 -17.42 4.95 13.24
CA LEU A 141 -18.51 5.83 13.70
C LEU A 141 -19.85 5.08 13.78
N CYS A 142 -20.17 4.24 12.79
CA CYS A 142 -21.34 3.34 12.88
C CYS A 142 -21.23 2.42 14.08
N TYR A 143 -20.08 1.80 14.29
CA TYR A 143 -19.87 0.85 15.40
C TYR A 143 -20.06 1.52 16.76
N SER A 144 -19.39 2.65 16.99
CA SER A 144 -19.48 3.40 18.25
C SER A 144 -20.92 3.84 18.52
N SER A 145 -21.59 4.37 17.50
CA SER A 145 -23.00 4.79 17.61
C SER A 145 -23.92 3.63 18.00
N LEU A 146 -23.74 2.45 17.41
CA LEU A 146 -24.53 1.27 17.76
C LEU A 146 -24.28 0.81 19.20
N VAL A 147 -23.04 0.82 19.65
CA VAL A 147 -22.68 0.44 21.03
C VAL A 147 -23.29 1.43 22.04
N GLU A 148 -23.16 2.73 21.80
CA GLU A 148 -23.66 3.77 22.68
C GLU A 148 -25.18 3.82 22.76
N THR A 149 -25.88 3.44 21.68
CA THR A 149 -27.36 3.34 21.67
C THR A 149 -27.88 1.96 22.13
N GLY A 150 -27.05 1.12 22.76
CA GLY A 150 -27.46 -0.17 23.30
C GLY A 150 -27.57 -1.30 22.27
N ASN A 151 -27.16 -1.07 21.00
CA ASN A 151 -27.23 -2.04 19.91
C ASN A 151 -25.91 -2.80 19.71
N GLY A 152 -25.15 -3.05 20.79
CA GLY A 152 -23.85 -3.71 20.75
C GLY A 152 -23.86 -5.10 20.10
N LEU A 153 -24.97 -5.85 20.22
CA LEU A 153 -25.12 -7.15 19.57
C LEU A 153 -25.05 -7.02 18.02
N ILE A 154 -25.71 -6.00 17.48
CA ILE A 154 -25.72 -5.72 16.04
C ILE A 154 -24.33 -5.24 15.59
N ALA A 155 -23.72 -4.33 16.36
CA ALA A 155 -22.35 -3.87 16.12
C ALA A 155 -21.34 -5.03 16.05
N GLY A 156 -21.49 -6.04 16.94
CA GLY A 156 -20.66 -7.25 16.98
C GLY A 156 -20.86 -8.23 15.80
N GLY A 157 -21.82 -7.98 14.92
CA GLY A 157 -22.16 -8.78 13.76
C GLY A 157 -21.26 -8.52 12.54
N ARG A 158 -21.89 -8.33 11.38
CA ARG A 158 -21.21 -8.07 10.09
C ARG A 158 -20.31 -6.83 10.14
N LEU A 159 -20.74 -5.76 10.84
CA LEU A 159 -19.94 -4.53 10.92
C LEU A 159 -18.56 -4.79 11.55
N THR A 160 -18.49 -5.55 12.65
CA THR A 160 -17.22 -6.00 13.23
C THR A 160 -16.37 -6.80 12.22
N ASP A 161 -16.99 -7.69 11.46
CA ASP A 161 -16.28 -8.49 10.46
C ASP A 161 -15.69 -7.63 9.33
N VAL A 162 -16.42 -6.61 8.89
CA VAL A 162 -15.94 -5.65 7.87
C VAL A 162 -14.81 -4.79 8.43
N LEU A 163 -14.94 -4.23 9.64
CA LEU A 163 -13.89 -3.47 10.32
C LEU A 163 -12.59 -4.28 10.42
N ARG A 164 -12.69 -5.55 10.85
CA ARG A 164 -11.52 -6.44 10.94
C ARG A 164 -10.92 -6.78 9.59
N ARG A 165 -11.72 -6.88 8.51
CA ARG A 165 -11.18 -7.02 7.14
C ARG A 165 -10.43 -5.78 6.70
N VAL A 166 -10.99 -4.59 6.91
CA VAL A 166 -10.32 -3.33 6.58
C VAL A 166 -9.04 -3.16 7.39
N ALA A 167 -9.05 -3.52 8.68
CA ALA A 167 -7.85 -3.51 9.51
C ALA A 167 -6.74 -4.44 8.99
N THR A 168 -7.12 -5.60 8.43
CA THR A 168 -6.19 -6.62 7.95
C THR A 168 -5.67 -6.35 6.54
N PHE A 169 -6.56 -5.99 5.63
CA PHE A 169 -6.28 -5.90 4.19
C PHE A 169 -6.15 -4.46 3.67
N GLY A 170 -6.55 -3.46 4.49
CA GLY A 170 -6.60 -2.07 4.03
C GLY A 170 -7.52 -1.94 2.82
N VAL A 171 -7.06 -1.18 1.84
CA VAL A 171 -7.73 -0.96 0.55
C VAL A 171 -7.10 -1.75 -0.60
N THR A 172 -6.31 -2.76 -0.27
CA THR A 172 -5.71 -3.73 -1.18
C THR A 172 -5.84 -5.13 -0.58
N LEU A 173 -5.82 -6.19 -1.39
CA LEU A 173 -5.91 -7.57 -0.88
C LEU A 173 -4.62 -8.02 -0.18
N ALA A 174 -3.49 -7.63 -0.74
CA ALA A 174 -2.15 -7.90 -0.24
C ALA A 174 -1.23 -6.80 -0.74
N THR A 175 -0.25 -6.43 0.06
CA THR A 175 0.83 -5.56 -0.39
C THR A 175 1.76 -6.33 -1.33
N ILE A 176 2.29 -5.65 -2.34
CA ILE A 176 3.25 -6.27 -3.26
C ILE A 176 4.65 -5.90 -2.81
N ASP A 177 5.47 -6.92 -2.49
CA ASP A 177 6.89 -6.73 -2.27
C ASP A 177 7.60 -6.62 -3.62
N ILE A 178 8.50 -5.66 -3.71
CA ILE A 178 9.40 -5.50 -4.85
C ILE A 178 10.65 -6.32 -4.57
N ARG A 179 11.08 -7.14 -5.54
CA ARG A 179 12.27 -7.97 -5.41
C ARG A 179 13.17 -7.78 -6.62
N GLN A 180 14.48 -7.50 -6.39
CA GLN A 180 15.46 -7.28 -7.43
C GLN A 180 16.86 -7.64 -6.94
N ALA A 181 17.71 -8.12 -7.84
CA ALA A 181 19.11 -8.46 -7.55
C ALA A 181 19.99 -7.22 -7.36
N SER A 182 20.98 -7.30 -6.46
CA SER A 182 21.86 -6.19 -6.06
C SER A 182 22.72 -5.66 -7.20
N ASP A 183 23.14 -6.53 -8.14
CA ASP A 183 23.92 -6.16 -9.32
C ASP A 183 23.18 -5.15 -10.22
N ARG A 184 21.85 -5.23 -10.29
CA ARG A 184 21.01 -4.33 -11.08
C ARG A 184 21.05 -2.89 -10.52
N HIS A 185 21.08 -2.75 -9.20
CA HIS A 185 21.22 -1.45 -8.55
C HIS A 185 22.61 -0.88 -8.72
N THR A 186 23.62 -1.74 -8.61
CA THR A 186 25.03 -1.37 -8.89
C THR A 186 25.18 -0.85 -10.32
N GLU A 187 24.61 -1.54 -11.32
CA GLU A 187 24.63 -1.11 -12.73
C GLU A 187 23.96 0.27 -12.91
N ALA A 188 22.80 0.49 -12.25
CA ALA A 188 22.11 1.77 -12.33
C ALA A 188 22.92 2.92 -11.71
N LEU A 189 23.51 2.69 -10.52
CA LEU A 189 24.33 3.72 -9.87
C LEU A 189 25.66 3.96 -10.61
N ASP A 190 26.23 2.92 -11.21
CA ASP A 190 27.42 3.05 -12.08
C ASP A 190 27.15 3.97 -13.27
N ALA A 191 26.02 3.80 -13.95
CA ALA A 191 25.64 4.67 -15.05
C ALA A 191 25.49 6.15 -14.60
N ILE A 192 24.94 6.40 -13.41
CA ILE A 192 24.80 7.74 -12.84
C ILE A 192 26.18 8.35 -12.52
N THR A 193 27.05 7.61 -11.81
CA THR A 193 28.36 8.12 -11.39
C THR A 193 29.28 8.37 -12.58
N ARG A 194 29.24 7.54 -13.62
CA ARG A 194 29.97 7.78 -14.88
C ARG A 194 29.48 9.04 -15.60
N ALA A 195 28.16 9.24 -15.67
CA ALA A 195 27.58 10.44 -16.29
C ALA A 195 27.96 11.74 -15.56
N LEU A 196 28.17 11.66 -14.24
CA LEU A 196 28.62 12.77 -13.41
C LEU A 196 30.12 12.97 -13.44
N GLY A 197 30.90 12.14 -14.14
CA GLY A 197 32.38 12.19 -14.19
C GLY A 197 33.05 11.76 -12.87
N LEU A 198 32.34 11.05 -12.00
CA LEU A 198 32.84 10.58 -10.70
C LEU A 198 33.61 9.24 -10.80
N GLY A 199 33.55 8.57 -11.96
CA GLY A 199 34.14 7.27 -12.21
C GLY A 199 33.11 6.12 -12.14
N SER A 200 33.59 4.88 -12.13
CA SER A 200 32.79 3.68 -12.14
C SER A 200 32.45 3.23 -10.71
N TYR A 201 31.19 3.35 -10.30
CA TYR A 201 30.73 2.83 -9.01
C TYR A 201 30.95 1.32 -8.89
N ALA A 202 30.80 0.58 -9.97
CA ALA A 202 31.00 -0.87 -10.01
C ALA A 202 32.44 -1.28 -9.67
N GLU A 203 33.43 -0.43 -9.99
CA GLU A 203 34.84 -0.68 -9.73
C GLU A 203 35.32 -0.18 -8.36
N TRP A 204 34.47 0.52 -7.59
CA TRP A 204 34.83 1.00 -6.27
C TRP A 204 34.80 -0.15 -5.24
N ASP A 205 35.74 -0.09 -4.30
CA ASP A 205 35.68 -0.93 -3.11
C ASP A 205 34.52 -0.54 -2.18
N GLU A 206 34.21 -1.39 -1.24
CA GLU A 206 33.09 -1.18 -0.31
C GLU A 206 33.25 0.11 0.53
N ALA A 207 34.46 0.43 0.96
CA ALA A 207 34.72 1.61 1.79
C ALA A 207 34.36 2.90 1.01
N LYS A 208 34.77 2.98 -0.27
CA LYS A 208 34.45 4.10 -1.15
C LYS A 208 32.96 4.17 -1.50
N ARG A 209 32.33 3.01 -1.71
CA ARG A 209 30.87 2.93 -1.92
C ARG A 209 30.11 3.48 -0.73
N LEU A 210 30.45 3.05 0.48
CA LEU A 210 29.82 3.52 1.71
C LEU A 210 30.04 5.00 1.95
N GLU A 211 31.28 5.51 1.76
CA GLU A 211 31.57 6.94 1.88
C GLU A 211 30.68 7.77 0.96
N PHE A 212 30.58 7.37 -0.32
CA PHE A 212 29.73 8.03 -1.30
C PHE A 212 28.25 7.99 -0.89
N LEU A 213 27.71 6.82 -0.56
CA LEU A 213 26.30 6.63 -0.25
C LEU A 213 25.89 7.40 1.02
N VAL A 214 26.69 7.32 2.08
CA VAL A 214 26.44 8.05 3.34
C VAL A 214 26.46 9.56 3.13
N ARG A 215 27.31 10.07 2.24
CA ARG A 215 27.37 11.49 1.87
C ARG A 215 26.15 11.91 1.03
N GLU A 216 25.72 11.09 0.06
CA GLU A 216 24.65 11.48 -0.87
C GLU A 216 23.24 11.24 -0.31
N LEU A 217 23.05 10.31 0.63
CA LEU A 217 21.74 10.06 1.24
C LEU A 217 21.11 11.32 1.90
N PRO A 218 21.80 12.10 2.74
CA PRO A 218 21.26 13.32 3.32
C PRO A 218 21.34 14.53 2.38
N ASN A 219 22.02 14.43 1.25
CA ASN A 219 22.22 15.55 0.34
C ASN A 219 20.91 15.92 -0.38
N PRO A 220 20.38 17.16 -0.25
CA PRO A 220 19.13 17.54 -0.90
C PRO A 220 19.28 17.77 -2.42
N ARG A 221 20.51 17.86 -2.94
CA ARG A 221 20.74 18.05 -4.37
C ARG A 221 20.45 16.77 -5.14
N PRO A 222 19.64 16.83 -6.22
CA PRO A 222 19.43 15.67 -7.08
C PRO A 222 20.75 15.13 -7.64
N LEU A 223 20.94 13.82 -7.55
CA LEU A 223 22.12 13.14 -8.05
C LEU A 223 21.96 12.79 -9.54
N ILE A 224 20.74 12.45 -9.97
CA ILE A 224 20.48 12.00 -11.34
C ILE A 224 20.41 13.20 -12.29
N PRO A 225 21.33 13.31 -13.28
CA PRO A 225 21.32 14.44 -14.19
C PRO A 225 20.13 14.40 -15.15
N PRO A 226 19.51 15.57 -15.46
CA PRO A 226 18.46 15.63 -16.46
C PRO A 226 18.96 15.09 -17.81
N GLY A 227 18.14 14.23 -18.44
CA GLY A 227 18.48 13.67 -19.76
C GLY A 227 19.54 12.58 -19.74
N LEU A 228 19.79 11.94 -18.59
CA LEU A 228 20.69 10.79 -18.47
C LEU A 228 20.32 9.72 -19.52
N LYS A 229 21.27 9.41 -20.42
CA LYS A 229 21.13 8.31 -21.38
C LYS A 229 21.52 7.01 -20.70
N THR A 230 20.61 6.06 -20.68
CA THR A 230 20.79 4.76 -20.01
C THR A 230 20.60 3.61 -20.97
N SER A 231 21.14 2.44 -20.62
CA SER A 231 20.76 1.17 -21.23
C SER A 231 19.30 0.83 -20.89
N PRO A 232 18.61 -0.01 -21.67
CA PRO A 232 17.26 -0.48 -21.32
C PRO A 232 17.19 -1.08 -19.92
N ALA A 233 18.24 -1.79 -19.51
CA ALA A 233 18.34 -2.42 -18.21
C ALA A 233 18.39 -1.41 -17.05
N VAL A 234 19.20 -0.37 -17.17
CA VAL A 234 19.29 0.73 -16.20
C VAL A 234 18.00 1.54 -16.19
N SER A 235 17.39 1.78 -17.35
CA SER A 235 16.11 2.48 -17.45
C SER A 235 15.03 1.73 -16.68
N ASP A 236 14.94 0.42 -16.82
CA ASP A 236 13.96 -0.41 -16.11
C ASP A 236 14.10 -0.30 -14.59
N VAL A 237 15.33 -0.29 -14.07
CA VAL A 237 15.60 -0.07 -12.64
C VAL A 237 15.10 1.31 -12.20
N LEU A 238 15.49 2.37 -12.90
CA LEU A 238 15.09 3.74 -12.56
C LEU A 238 13.56 3.94 -12.67
N ASP A 239 12.93 3.35 -13.69
CA ASP A 239 11.49 3.38 -13.88
C ASP A 239 10.75 2.59 -12.78
N THR A 240 11.37 1.53 -12.24
CA THR A 240 10.85 0.81 -11.07
C THR A 240 10.80 1.74 -9.86
N PHE A 241 11.85 2.48 -9.54
CA PHE A 241 11.84 3.42 -8.41
C PHE A 241 10.88 4.60 -8.65
N ARG A 242 10.76 5.06 -9.88
CA ARG A 242 9.74 6.07 -10.25
C ARG A 242 8.33 5.53 -10.04
N MET A 243 8.06 4.30 -10.45
CA MET A 243 6.78 3.63 -10.23
C MET A 243 6.49 3.48 -8.73
N ILE A 244 7.48 3.13 -7.91
CA ILE A 244 7.34 3.05 -6.44
C ILE A 244 6.92 4.41 -5.88
N ALA A 245 7.62 5.48 -6.25
CA ALA A 245 7.31 6.84 -5.77
C ALA A 245 5.89 7.31 -6.15
N GLN A 246 5.34 6.84 -7.27
CA GLN A 246 4.01 7.17 -7.77
C GLN A 246 2.90 6.24 -7.28
N THR A 247 3.24 5.09 -6.71
CA THR A 247 2.26 4.11 -6.25
C THR A 247 1.78 4.45 -4.84
N PRO A 248 0.47 4.37 -4.55
CA PRO A 248 -0.03 4.54 -3.20
C PRO A 248 0.70 3.61 -2.21
N PRO A 249 1.30 4.14 -1.14
CA PRO A 249 2.21 3.36 -0.27
C PRO A 249 1.54 2.15 0.39
N GLU A 250 0.20 2.19 0.58
CA GLU A 250 -0.56 1.05 1.11
C GLU A 250 -0.60 -0.16 0.16
N SER A 251 -0.23 0.01 -1.11
CA SER A 251 -0.22 -1.07 -2.12
C SER A 251 1.10 -1.82 -2.18
N LEU A 252 2.17 -1.24 -1.63
CA LEU A 252 3.50 -1.82 -1.63
C LEU A 252 3.90 -2.28 -0.23
N GLY A 253 4.69 -3.34 -0.19
CA GLY A 253 5.25 -3.89 1.04
C GLY A 253 6.71 -3.46 1.25
N SER A 254 7.64 -4.41 1.16
CA SER A 254 9.07 -4.18 1.29
C SER A 254 9.77 -4.17 -0.07
N TYR A 255 10.95 -3.58 -0.12
CA TYR A 255 11.89 -3.77 -1.21
C TYR A 255 12.92 -4.83 -0.80
N VAL A 256 12.88 -6.00 -1.42
CA VAL A 256 13.77 -7.13 -1.12
C VAL A 256 14.94 -7.09 -2.09
N VAL A 257 16.14 -6.98 -1.56
CA VAL A 257 17.38 -7.02 -2.34
C VAL A 257 17.93 -8.45 -2.29
N THR A 258 17.90 -9.14 -3.42
CA THR A 258 18.48 -10.48 -3.54
C THR A 258 19.97 -10.39 -3.83
N MET A 259 20.70 -11.47 -3.59
CA MET A 259 22.16 -11.54 -3.79
C MET A 259 22.88 -10.40 -3.06
N THR A 260 22.44 -10.10 -1.84
CA THR A 260 23.05 -9.08 -0.99
C THR A 260 24.33 -9.63 -0.36
N HIS A 261 25.44 -8.95 -0.59
CA HIS A 261 26.76 -9.29 -0.06
C HIS A 261 27.30 -8.24 0.91
N GLN A 262 26.95 -6.97 0.69
CA GLN A 262 27.55 -5.83 1.37
C GLN A 262 26.50 -4.82 1.82
N ALA A 263 26.87 -3.94 2.75
CA ALA A 263 25.99 -2.90 3.25
C ALA A 263 25.60 -1.88 2.16
N SER A 264 26.52 -1.62 1.22
CA SER A 264 26.27 -0.72 0.09
C SER A 264 25.10 -1.21 -0.78
N ASP A 265 24.85 -2.52 -0.89
CA ASP A 265 23.73 -3.07 -1.68
C ASP A 265 22.36 -2.61 -1.15
N VAL A 266 22.25 -2.41 0.17
CA VAL A 266 21.05 -1.86 0.81
C VAL A 266 20.95 -0.35 0.63
N LEU A 267 22.07 0.36 0.88
CA LEU A 267 22.08 1.83 0.83
C LEU A 267 21.88 2.40 -0.57
N VAL A 268 22.27 1.67 -1.62
CA VAL A 268 21.96 2.05 -3.02
C VAL A 268 20.46 2.12 -3.24
N VAL A 269 19.69 1.16 -2.73
CA VAL A 269 18.23 1.13 -2.86
C VAL A 269 17.59 2.31 -2.12
N GLU A 270 18.07 2.63 -0.92
CA GLU A 270 17.63 3.81 -0.18
C GLU A 270 17.90 5.11 -0.95
N LEU A 271 19.11 5.22 -1.54
CA LEU A 271 19.47 6.38 -2.35
C LEU A 271 18.58 6.51 -3.60
N LEU A 272 18.34 5.41 -4.33
CA LEU A 272 17.50 5.44 -5.53
C LEU A 272 16.03 5.77 -5.21
N GLN A 273 15.49 5.31 -4.08
CA GLN A 273 14.17 5.72 -3.61
C GLN A 273 14.11 7.23 -3.36
N LYS A 274 15.10 7.78 -2.65
CA LYS A 274 15.22 9.22 -2.40
C LYS A 274 15.29 10.02 -3.71
N GLU A 275 16.16 9.61 -4.63
CA GLU A 275 16.38 10.31 -5.92
C GLU A 275 15.12 10.33 -6.81
N MET A 276 14.26 9.33 -6.70
CA MET A 276 12.99 9.29 -7.41
C MET A 276 11.84 9.96 -6.66
N GLY A 277 12.11 10.58 -5.50
CA GLY A 277 11.13 11.35 -4.75
C GLY A 277 10.11 10.51 -3.99
N ALA A 278 10.48 9.32 -3.52
CA ALA A 278 9.61 8.51 -2.68
C ALA A 278 9.39 9.21 -1.33
N GLU A 279 8.23 9.82 -1.13
CA GLU A 279 7.87 10.48 0.15
C GLU A 279 7.81 9.49 1.31
N ARG A 280 7.43 8.25 1.03
CA ARG A 280 7.41 7.13 1.98
C ARG A 280 8.21 5.98 1.39
N PRO A 281 9.53 5.96 1.60
CA PRO A 281 10.37 4.90 1.06
C PRO A 281 9.96 3.54 1.62
N LEU A 282 10.04 2.52 0.79
CA LEU A 282 9.82 1.14 1.21
C LEU A 282 10.96 0.70 2.11
N ARG A 283 10.63 -0.10 3.12
CA ARG A 283 11.63 -0.78 3.93
C ARG A 283 12.48 -1.68 3.04
N VAL A 284 13.78 -1.48 3.06
CA VAL A 284 14.73 -2.33 2.34
C VAL A 284 15.08 -3.54 3.21
N VAL A 285 14.95 -4.73 2.61
CA VAL A 285 15.20 -6.01 3.27
C VAL A 285 16.25 -6.78 2.49
N PRO A 286 17.47 -6.97 3.02
CA PRO A 286 18.48 -7.79 2.36
C PRO A 286 18.10 -9.28 2.47
N LEU A 287 18.26 -9.98 1.36
CA LEU A 287 18.20 -11.45 1.32
C LEU A 287 19.62 -11.98 1.22
N LEU A 288 20.06 -12.61 2.31
CA LEU A 288 21.39 -13.19 2.42
C LEU A 288 21.30 -14.65 1.96
N GLU A 289 21.57 -14.85 0.68
CA GLU A 289 21.59 -16.17 0.04
C GLU A 289 23.05 -16.57 -0.18
N SER A 290 23.41 -17.82 0.15
CA SER A 290 24.62 -18.45 -0.33
C SER A 290 24.25 -19.36 -1.50
N GLU A 291 24.99 -19.29 -2.62
CA GLU A 291 24.91 -20.29 -3.67
C GLU A 291 25.26 -21.70 -3.17
#